data_a2ac1c61ceb42e3b7ec4eaa1d739ef80
#
_entry.id   a2ac1c61ceb42e3b7ec4eaa1d739ef80
#
_cell.length_a   1.000
_cell.length_b   1.000
_cell.length_c   1.000
_cell.angle_alpha   90.00
_cell.angle_beta   90.00
_cell.angle_gamma   90.00
#
_symmetry.space_group_name_H-M   'P 1'
#
loop_
_entity.id
_entity.type
_entity.pdbx_description
1 polymer ?
#
loop_
_entity_poly.entity_id
_entity_poly.type
_entity_poly.pdbx_seq_one_letter_code
_entity_poly.pdbx_strand_id
1 'polypeptide(L)'
;MFSLNNILLLIIFLCIFLIIYIFFIYPILLFIISSFKKNDNLEHTDLLGTENSPEITIVIAAYNEENNIEDAINSIFNDGYPHDKLKVLIGIDGKTDNTDIKIQELQKQYPNRIEYKIL
;
A
#
# COMPACT_ATOMS: atom_id res chain seq x y z
N MET A 1 -22.76 14.75 -49.76
CA MET A 1 -22.10 13.44 -49.77
C MET A 1 -20.69 13.64 -49.25
N PHE A 2 -20.43 13.23 -48.02
CA PHE A 2 -19.09 13.40 -47.44
C PHE A 2 -18.11 12.50 -48.21
N SER A 3 -17.03 13.07 -48.68
CA SER A 3 -15.96 12.31 -49.32
C SER A 3 -15.32 11.35 -48.30
N LEU A 4 -14.91 10.16 -48.73
CA LEU A 4 -14.22 9.17 -47.89
C LEU A 4 -13.00 9.79 -47.18
N ASN A 5 -12.30 10.70 -47.85
CA ASN A 5 -11.16 11.45 -47.29
C ASN A 5 -11.57 12.33 -46.10
N ASN A 6 -12.75 12.95 -46.14
CA ASN A 6 -13.23 13.80 -45.02
C ASN A 6 -13.58 12.96 -43.80
N ILE A 7 -14.11 11.75 -44.00
CA ILE A 7 -14.41 10.81 -42.89
C ILE A 7 -13.10 10.32 -42.28
N LEU A 8 -12.11 9.99 -43.07
CA LEU A 8 -10.78 9.55 -42.61
C LEU A 8 -10.09 10.64 -41.78
N LEU A 9 -10.11 11.89 -42.29
CA LEU A 9 -9.55 13.04 -41.53
C LEU A 9 -10.27 13.25 -40.23
N LEU A 10 -11.58 13.13 -40.17
CA LEU A 10 -12.35 13.27 -38.92
C LEU A 10 -11.99 12.22 -37.92
N ILE A 11 -11.79 10.96 -38.34
CA ILE A 11 -11.34 9.88 -37.45
C ILE A 11 -9.94 10.17 -36.88
N ILE A 12 -9.02 10.64 -37.73
CA ILE A 12 -7.65 10.98 -37.29
C ILE A 12 -7.70 12.10 -36.23
N PHE A 13 -8.45 13.17 -36.49
CA PHE A 13 -8.61 14.25 -35.53
C PHE A 13 -9.21 13.77 -34.21
N LEU A 14 -10.21 12.88 -34.26
CA LEU A 14 -10.82 12.28 -33.07
C LEU A 14 -9.80 11.45 -32.26
N CYS A 15 -8.98 10.65 -32.94
CA CYS A 15 -7.93 9.87 -32.29
C CYS A 15 -6.88 10.76 -31.59
N ILE A 16 -6.43 11.81 -32.29
CA ILE A 16 -5.49 12.78 -31.72
C ILE A 16 -6.10 13.47 -30.50
N PHE A 17 -7.35 13.90 -30.59
CA PHE A 17 -8.08 14.53 -29.49
C PHE A 17 -8.18 13.59 -28.28
N LEU A 18 -8.51 12.31 -28.48
CA LEU A 18 -8.57 11.31 -27.41
C LEU A 18 -7.22 11.09 -26.73
N ILE A 19 -6.14 11.08 -27.49
CA ILE A 19 -4.79 10.96 -26.93
C ILE A 19 -4.48 12.18 -26.04
N ILE A 20 -4.73 13.38 -26.54
CA ILE A 20 -4.52 14.63 -25.76
C ILE A 20 -5.41 14.64 -24.52
N TYR A 21 -6.65 14.21 -24.63
CA TYR A 21 -7.58 14.12 -23.51
C TYR A 21 -7.05 13.20 -22.40
N ILE A 22 -6.66 11.97 -22.75
CA ILE A 22 -6.21 10.96 -21.77
C ILE A 22 -4.91 11.38 -21.10
N PHE A 23 -3.94 11.90 -21.85
CA PHE A 23 -2.61 12.19 -21.31
C PHE A 23 -2.49 13.56 -20.63
N PHE A 24 -3.30 14.53 -21.00
CA PHE A 24 -3.18 15.90 -20.49
C PHE A 24 -4.43 16.37 -19.75
N ILE A 25 -5.59 16.33 -20.41
CA ILE A 25 -6.81 16.92 -19.84
C ILE A 25 -7.27 16.13 -18.61
N TYR A 26 -7.32 14.82 -18.68
CA TYR A 26 -7.80 13.97 -17.60
C TYR A 26 -6.93 14.05 -16.33
N PRO A 27 -5.60 13.94 -16.38
CA PRO A 27 -4.75 14.13 -15.20
C PRO A 27 -4.84 15.53 -14.60
N ILE A 28 -4.92 16.58 -15.43
CA ILE A 28 -5.09 17.95 -14.98
C ILE A 28 -6.44 18.11 -14.24
N LEU A 29 -7.51 17.56 -14.80
CA LEU A 29 -8.83 17.57 -14.17
C LEU A 29 -8.82 16.88 -12.80
N LEU A 30 -8.19 15.71 -12.70
CA LEU A 30 -8.03 15.00 -11.43
C LEU A 30 -7.23 15.82 -10.42
N PHE A 31 -6.15 16.45 -10.85
CA PHE A 31 -5.34 17.33 -10.00
C PHE A 31 -6.17 18.50 -9.45
N ILE A 32 -6.96 19.15 -10.30
CA ILE A 32 -7.86 20.24 -9.90
C ILE A 32 -8.90 19.74 -8.89
N ILE A 33 -9.58 18.63 -9.18
CA ILE A 33 -10.59 18.04 -8.27
C ILE A 33 -9.94 17.65 -6.92
N SER A 34 -8.76 17.05 -6.94
CA SER A 34 -8.03 16.71 -5.73
C SER A 34 -7.65 17.94 -4.89
N SER A 35 -7.29 19.06 -5.55
CA SER A 35 -6.97 20.32 -4.86
C SER A 35 -8.18 20.95 -4.16
N PHE A 36 -9.38 20.72 -4.67
CA PHE A 36 -10.62 21.19 -4.02
C PHE A 36 -11.10 20.26 -2.90
N LYS A 37 -10.65 19.02 -2.89
CA LYS A 37 -10.90 18.12 -1.76
C LYS A 37 -10.06 18.62 -0.59
N LYS A 38 -10.67 19.44 0.26
CA LYS A 38 -10.12 19.84 1.55
C LYS A 38 -9.59 18.56 2.19
N ASN A 39 -8.28 18.50 2.45
CA ASN A 39 -7.75 17.52 3.38
C ASN A 39 -8.53 17.75 4.67
N ASP A 40 -9.55 16.96 4.92
CA ASP A 40 -9.87 16.65 6.29
C ASP A 40 -8.57 16.01 6.79
N ASN A 41 -7.71 16.84 7.33
CA ASN A 41 -6.64 16.39 8.20
C ASN A 41 -7.41 15.60 9.26
N LEU A 42 -7.52 14.30 9.03
CA LEU A 42 -7.76 13.39 10.13
C LEU A 42 -6.71 13.82 11.13
N GLU A 43 -7.15 14.41 12.22
CA GLU A 43 -6.30 14.71 13.34
C GLU A 43 -5.65 13.39 13.74
N HIS A 44 -4.53 13.11 13.07
CA HIS A 44 -3.75 11.87 13.20
C HIS A 44 -3.13 11.79 14.59
N THR A 45 -3.29 12.85 15.38
CA THR A 45 -2.65 13.02 16.66
C THR A 45 -3.43 12.44 17.85
N ASP A 46 -4.73 12.24 17.73
CA ASP A 46 -5.54 11.84 18.90
C ASP A 46 -5.92 10.34 18.93
N LEU A 47 -5.66 9.59 17.84
CA LEU A 47 -5.96 8.15 17.81
C LEU A 47 -4.77 7.26 18.15
N LEU A 48 -3.54 7.78 18.01
CA LEU A 48 -2.34 7.03 18.35
C LEU A 48 -2.13 7.06 19.88
N GLY A 49 -2.33 5.93 20.51
CA GLY A 49 -2.03 5.75 21.93
C GLY A 49 -3.22 5.92 22.89
N THR A 50 -4.45 6.06 22.40
CA THR A 50 -5.63 6.10 23.26
C THR A 50 -6.14 4.71 23.61
N GLU A 51 -6.77 4.56 24.80
CA GLU A 51 -7.46 3.31 25.20
C GLU A 51 -8.49 2.83 24.18
N ASN A 52 -8.99 3.72 23.32
CA ASN A 52 -9.99 3.44 22.27
C ASN A 52 -9.41 3.05 20.91
N SER A 53 -8.08 2.89 20.77
CA SER A 53 -7.50 2.41 19.52
C SER A 53 -8.00 1.00 19.18
N PRO A 54 -8.40 0.69 17.95
CA PRO A 54 -8.83 -0.65 17.56
C PRO A 54 -7.68 -1.66 17.62
N GLU A 55 -7.98 -2.94 17.78
CA GLU A 55 -6.99 -3.98 17.54
C GLU A 55 -6.76 -4.11 16.04
N ILE A 56 -5.50 -4.10 15.63
CA ILE A 56 -5.10 -4.28 14.23
C ILE A 56 -4.14 -5.45 14.08
N THR A 57 -4.27 -6.16 12.97
CA THR A 57 -3.34 -7.20 12.56
C THR A 57 -2.79 -6.85 11.19
N ILE A 58 -1.48 -6.68 11.10
CA ILE A 58 -0.78 -6.48 9.84
C ILE A 58 -0.42 -7.85 9.27
N VAL A 59 -0.82 -8.10 8.02
CA VAL A 59 -0.50 -9.34 7.33
C VAL A 59 0.62 -9.10 6.34
N ILE A 60 1.70 -9.88 6.45
CA ILE A 60 2.89 -9.79 5.61
C ILE A 60 3.06 -11.11 4.85
N ALA A 61 3.24 -11.04 3.54
CA ALA A 61 3.72 -12.16 2.73
C ALA A 61 5.22 -12.01 2.54
N ALA A 62 6.00 -13.00 3.00
CA ALA A 62 7.46 -12.98 2.95
C ALA A 62 7.96 -14.10 2.02
N TYR A 63 8.80 -13.73 1.05
CA TYR A 63 9.51 -14.65 0.17
C TYR A 63 10.96 -14.19 0.02
N ASN A 64 11.91 -14.96 0.57
CA ASN A 64 13.35 -14.61 0.56
C ASN A 64 13.67 -13.23 1.14
N GLU A 65 13.09 -12.91 2.30
CA GLU A 65 13.22 -11.61 2.96
C GLU A 65 14.21 -11.63 4.15
N GLU A 66 15.16 -12.57 4.18
CA GLU A 66 16.16 -12.72 5.25
C GLU A 66 16.82 -11.40 5.64
N ASN A 67 17.09 -10.52 4.68
CA ASN A 67 17.80 -9.26 4.90
C ASN A 67 16.90 -8.10 5.33
N ASN A 68 15.58 -8.16 5.06
CA ASN A 68 14.68 -7.01 5.22
C ASN A 68 13.60 -7.24 6.28
N ILE A 69 13.28 -8.50 6.61
CA ILE A 69 12.14 -8.83 7.48
C ILE A 69 12.29 -8.25 8.88
N GLU A 70 13.50 -8.20 9.42
CA GLU A 70 13.78 -7.66 10.74
C GLU A 70 13.52 -6.15 10.80
N ASP A 71 14.02 -5.40 9.82
CA ASP A 71 13.82 -3.96 9.73
C ASP A 71 12.34 -3.62 9.51
N ALA A 72 11.65 -4.40 8.69
CA ALA A 72 10.21 -4.22 8.46
C ALA A 72 9.39 -4.40 9.74
N ILE A 73 9.64 -5.47 10.50
CA ILE A 73 8.93 -5.75 11.76
C ILE A 73 9.27 -4.72 12.83
N ASN A 74 10.53 -4.35 12.96
CA ASN A 74 10.95 -3.31 13.89
C ASN A 74 10.32 -1.95 13.56
N SER A 75 10.22 -1.59 12.28
CA SER A 75 9.53 -0.37 11.85
C SER A 75 8.06 -0.37 12.25
N ILE A 76 7.35 -1.49 12.04
CA ILE A 76 5.94 -1.65 12.41
C ILE A 76 5.75 -1.47 13.93
N PHE A 77 6.60 -2.06 14.74
CA PHE A 77 6.45 -2.00 16.19
C PHE A 77 6.94 -0.68 16.81
N ASN A 78 7.72 0.10 16.08
CA ASN A 78 8.22 1.41 16.51
C ASN A 78 7.34 2.58 16.03
N ASP A 79 6.24 2.33 15.33
CA ASP A 79 5.36 3.36 14.76
C ASP A 79 4.49 4.10 15.80
N GLY A 80 4.61 3.77 17.09
CA GLY A 80 3.88 4.43 18.16
C GLY A 80 2.46 3.91 18.40
N TYR A 81 2.02 2.89 17.67
CA TYR A 81 0.72 2.25 17.93
C TYR A 81 0.75 1.45 19.26
N PRO A 82 -0.39 1.38 20.03
CA PRO A 82 -0.44 0.63 21.28
C PRO A 82 0.02 -0.82 21.10
N HIS A 83 1.00 -1.21 21.88
CA HIS A 83 1.69 -2.49 21.73
C HIS A 83 0.81 -3.71 21.94
N ASP A 84 -0.21 -3.59 22.78
CA ASP A 84 -1.19 -4.62 23.13
C ASP A 84 -2.26 -4.82 22.04
N LYS A 85 -2.39 -3.84 21.13
CA LYS A 85 -3.40 -3.81 20.08
C LYS A 85 -2.84 -4.03 18.66
N LEU A 86 -1.53 -4.23 18.54
CA LEU A 86 -0.84 -4.42 17.25
C LEU A 86 -0.25 -5.82 17.15
N LYS A 87 -0.72 -6.60 16.20
CA LYS A 87 -0.22 -7.93 15.86
C LYS A 87 0.28 -8.00 14.43
N VAL A 88 1.22 -8.90 14.18
CA VAL A 88 1.74 -9.19 12.84
C VAL A 88 1.56 -10.67 12.53
N LEU A 89 0.92 -10.98 11.41
CA LEU A 89 0.78 -12.32 10.86
C LEU A 89 1.63 -12.45 9.61
N ILE A 90 2.56 -13.41 9.58
CA ILE A 90 3.51 -13.56 8.48
C ILE A 90 3.24 -14.88 7.75
N GLY A 91 2.95 -14.80 6.46
CA GLY A 91 2.92 -15.95 5.56
C GLY A 91 4.28 -16.09 4.87
N ILE A 92 4.98 -17.23 5.07
CA ILE A 92 6.26 -17.51 4.42
C ILE A 92 5.99 -18.40 3.22
N ASP A 93 6.28 -17.89 2.02
CA ASP A 93 6.16 -18.66 0.78
C ASP A 93 7.53 -19.25 0.42
N GLY A 94 7.64 -20.58 0.58
CA GLY A 94 8.87 -21.32 0.29
C GLY A 94 9.95 -21.20 1.38
N LYS A 95 10.96 -22.08 1.28
CA LYS A 95 12.13 -22.16 2.18
C LYS A 95 13.41 -22.18 1.35
N THR A 96 13.82 -21.03 0.85
CA THR A 96 15.04 -20.94 0.06
C THR A 96 16.16 -20.15 0.77
N ASP A 97 15.82 -19.45 1.86
CA ASP A 97 16.76 -18.69 2.71
C ASP A 97 16.45 -18.88 4.21
N ASN A 98 17.03 -18.09 5.09
CA ASN A 98 16.84 -18.13 6.54
C ASN A 98 15.73 -17.20 7.06
N THR A 99 14.80 -16.80 6.23
CA THR A 99 13.66 -15.92 6.63
C THR A 99 12.88 -16.50 7.81
N ASP A 100 12.63 -17.82 7.79
CA ASP A 100 11.89 -18.52 8.86
C ASP A 100 12.64 -18.49 10.20
N ILE A 101 13.96 -18.64 10.18
CA ILE A 101 14.80 -18.58 11.39
C ILE A 101 14.74 -17.18 12.01
N LYS A 102 14.89 -16.14 11.20
CA LYS A 102 14.79 -14.74 11.68
C LYS A 102 13.42 -14.41 12.25
N ILE A 103 12.34 -14.89 11.63
CA ILE A 103 11.00 -14.69 12.16
C ILE A 103 10.82 -15.40 13.52
N GLN A 104 11.39 -16.60 13.71
CA GLN A 104 11.36 -17.27 14.99
C GLN A 104 12.13 -16.50 16.09
N GLU A 105 13.24 -15.87 15.75
CA GLU A 105 13.99 -14.99 16.67
C GLU A 105 13.17 -13.76 17.05
N LEU A 106 12.55 -13.10 16.07
CA LEU A 106 11.68 -11.96 16.28
C LEU A 106 10.42 -12.32 17.10
N GLN A 107 9.85 -13.52 16.91
CA GLN A 107 8.74 -14.01 17.72
C GLN A 107 9.12 -14.15 19.20
N LYS A 108 10.38 -14.54 19.52
CA LYS A 108 10.87 -14.57 20.89
C LYS A 108 11.06 -13.17 21.48
N GLN A 109 11.44 -12.21 20.64
CA GLN A 109 11.60 -10.81 21.05
C GLN A 109 10.23 -10.11 21.26
N TYR A 110 9.23 -10.48 20.46
CA TYR A 110 7.87 -9.91 20.51
C TYR A 110 6.82 -11.00 20.80
N PRO A 111 6.80 -11.59 22.01
CA PRO A 111 5.92 -12.70 22.33
C PRO A 111 4.44 -12.29 22.22
N ASN A 112 3.61 -13.16 21.68
CA ASN A 112 2.16 -12.96 21.44
C ASN A 112 1.80 -11.85 20.41
N ARG A 113 2.78 -11.23 19.78
CA ARG A 113 2.56 -10.17 18.78
C ARG A 113 2.88 -10.61 17.36
N ILE A 114 3.68 -11.65 17.21
CA ILE A 114 4.03 -12.22 15.90
C ILE A 114 3.50 -13.65 15.82
N GLU A 115 2.70 -13.90 14.80
CA GLU A 115 2.30 -15.23 14.36
C GLU A 115 2.85 -15.46 12.96
N TYR A 116 3.29 -16.67 12.64
CA TYR A 116 3.73 -16.99 11.28
C TYR A 116 3.23 -18.36 10.84
N LYS A 117 3.09 -18.52 9.53
CA LYS A 117 2.72 -19.76 8.87
C LYS A 117 3.60 -19.95 7.64
N ILE A 118 4.15 -21.15 7.49
CA ILE A 118 4.84 -21.59 6.28
C ILE A 118 3.81 -22.21 5.36
N LEU A 119 3.78 -21.74 4.12
CA LEU A 119 2.83 -22.16 3.07
C LEU A 119 3.42 -23.29 2.22
#